data_db9c9fd4e94b32314845ddbf7b98e06e
#
_entry.id   db9c9fd4e94b32314845ddbf7b98e06e
#
_cell.length_a   1.000
_cell.length_b   1.000
_cell.length_c   1.000
_cell.angle_alpha   90.00
_cell.angle_beta   90.00
_cell.angle_gamma   90.00
#
_symmetry.space_group_name_H-M   'P 1'
#
loop_
_entity.id
_entity.type
_entity.pdbx_description
1 polymer ?
#
loop_
_entity_poly.entity_id
_entity_poly.type
_entity_poly.pdbx_seq_one_letter_code
_entity_poly.pdbx_strand_id
1 'polypeptide(L)'
;PELGADFQTDSPIYHIATRYFAQIPKPPQITVWMKNVENSLLETVNSATDRIWRYHYFFKTSDLTSNDIILQLADWSDANGHPVWWTFSDDDIADQNKVDDVVSLLKSKGNRHVFAGYKTAESVTTDPTQAYSMVQLAAAFHKFRPTGLNTAITGEYQVLPGVIGDDMATSAYNALKAKNAVFFTKIELAGQIDNSRVINSKSMSSYGEFIDDVVNLDVLKNHIQVDGYNYIANVGTKRALTPRDYDGLLSTVAATCKRFFNNGVLGTGSYVDPDDGMTKVADFGFVIRSRPEDVLSLTSDQRKKRVYPLTTLLVILGRAGHIAEINATVE
;
A
#
# COMPACT_ATOMS: atom_id res chain seq x y z
N PRO A 1 -10.59 8.37 23.78
CA PRO A 1 -11.63 8.53 24.83
C PRO A 1 -13.03 8.27 24.28
N GLU A 2 -13.36 8.74 23.07
CA GLU A 2 -14.69 8.61 22.47
C GLU A 2 -15.04 7.15 22.12
N LEU A 3 -14.11 6.41 21.51
CA LEU A 3 -14.32 5.00 21.19
C LEU A 3 -14.53 4.12 22.42
N GLY A 4 -13.91 4.45 23.55
CA GLY A 4 -14.09 3.70 24.81
C GLY A 4 -15.45 3.92 25.48
N ALA A 5 -16.20 4.96 25.07
CA ALA A 5 -17.58 5.17 25.49
C ALA A 5 -18.57 4.30 24.69
N ASP A 6 -18.26 4.06 23.41
CA ASP A 6 -19.13 3.32 22.48
C ASP A 6 -18.80 1.83 22.40
N PHE A 7 -17.54 1.45 22.65
CA PHE A 7 -17.04 0.08 22.55
C PHE A 7 -16.28 -0.32 23.81
N GLN A 8 -16.51 -1.52 24.30
CA GLN A 8 -15.78 -2.08 25.44
C GLN A 8 -14.29 -2.17 25.11
N THR A 9 -13.42 -1.99 26.09
CA THR A 9 -11.96 -1.94 25.92
C THR A 9 -11.32 -3.27 25.51
N ASP A 10 -12.03 -4.37 25.67
CA ASP A 10 -11.67 -5.71 25.21
C ASP A 10 -12.25 -6.05 23.82
N SER A 11 -13.02 -5.14 23.22
CA SER A 11 -13.62 -5.40 21.91
C SER A 11 -12.57 -5.31 20.78
N PRO A 12 -12.71 -6.12 19.72
CA PRO A 12 -11.82 -6.06 18.54
C PRO A 12 -11.75 -4.67 17.91
N ILE A 13 -12.84 -3.91 17.90
CA ILE A 13 -12.88 -2.55 17.36
C ILE A 13 -11.98 -1.60 18.17
N TYR A 14 -12.04 -1.73 19.51
CA TYR A 14 -11.18 -0.95 20.39
C TYR A 14 -9.70 -1.32 20.21
N HIS A 15 -9.37 -2.60 20.02
CA HIS A 15 -8.01 -3.06 19.75
C HIS A 15 -7.49 -2.53 18.41
N ILE A 16 -8.30 -2.57 17.34
CA ILE A 16 -7.97 -1.97 16.03
C ILE A 16 -7.67 -0.48 16.20
N ALA A 17 -8.55 0.26 16.88
CA ALA A 17 -8.37 1.68 17.12
C ALA A 17 -7.14 1.98 17.98
N THR A 18 -6.87 1.17 18.99
CA THR A 18 -5.68 1.30 19.84
C THR A 18 -4.41 1.20 19.01
N ARG A 19 -4.28 0.21 18.13
CA ARG A 19 -3.13 0.06 17.25
C ARG A 19 -3.06 1.17 16.21
N TYR A 20 -4.18 1.54 15.58
CA TYR A 20 -4.21 2.59 14.58
C TYR A 20 -3.73 3.94 15.12
N PHE A 21 -4.23 4.34 16.29
CA PHE A 21 -3.90 5.62 16.91
C PHE A 21 -2.62 5.62 17.77
N ALA A 22 -1.95 4.49 17.93
CA ALA A 22 -0.65 4.43 18.60
C ALA A 22 0.49 5.05 17.78
N GLN A 23 0.29 5.27 16.49
CA GLN A 23 1.32 5.77 15.58
C GLN A 23 1.56 7.28 15.74
N ILE A 24 2.81 7.71 15.51
CA ILE A 24 3.21 9.13 15.53
C ILE A 24 3.77 9.49 14.14
N PRO A 25 3.22 10.52 13.45
CA PRO A 25 2.07 11.33 13.83
C PRO A 25 0.78 10.50 13.92
N LYS A 26 -0.10 10.86 14.84
CA LYS A 26 -1.37 10.18 15.04
C LYS A 26 -2.27 10.38 13.82
N PRO A 27 -2.83 9.31 13.23
CA PRO A 27 -3.82 9.42 12.17
C PRO A 27 -5.04 10.24 12.63
N PRO A 28 -5.69 10.98 11.73
CA PRO A 28 -6.74 11.94 12.13
C PRO A 28 -8.04 11.24 12.55
N GLN A 29 -8.40 10.14 11.89
CA GLN A 29 -9.69 9.47 12.12
C GLN A 29 -9.69 8.04 11.63
N ILE A 30 -10.60 7.24 12.18
CA ILE A 30 -10.99 5.92 11.67
C ILE A 30 -12.51 5.90 11.51
N THR A 31 -13.00 5.26 10.44
CA THR A 31 -14.43 5.08 10.24
C THR A 31 -14.81 3.65 10.62
N VAL A 32 -15.76 3.49 11.52
CA VAL A 32 -16.30 2.18 11.88
C VAL A 32 -17.56 1.96 11.07
N TRP A 33 -17.63 0.82 10.38
CA TRP A 33 -18.81 0.40 9.64
C TRP A 33 -19.36 -0.87 10.27
N MET A 34 -20.59 -0.78 10.77
CA MET A 34 -21.23 -1.91 11.44
C MET A 34 -21.83 -2.86 10.40
N LYS A 35 -21.44 -4.14 10.50
CA LYS A 35 -22.03 -5.21 9.69
C LYS A 35 -23.47 -5.46 10.14
N ASN A 36 -24.43 -5.44 9.21
CA ASN A 36 -25.75 -5.96 9.47
C ASN A 36 -25.68 -7.50 9.59
N VAL A 37 -26.42 -8.07 10.54
CA VAL A 37 -26.43 -9.51 10.81
C VAL A 37 -26.83 -10.33 9.57
N GLU A 38 -27.74 -9.81 8.77
CA GLU A 38 -28.24 -10.47 7.55
C GLU A 38 -27.27 -10.42 6.37
N ASN A 39 -26.27 -9.53 6.39
CA ASN A 39 -25.35 -9.34 5.27
C ASN A 39 -24.10 -10.20 5.43
N SER A 40 -23.60 -10.71 4.31
CA SER A 40 -22.24 -11.23 4.23
C SER A 40 -21.21 -10.10 4.46
N LEU A 41 -19.97 -10.47 4.72
CA LEU A 41 -18.90 -9.50 4.86
C LEU A 41 -18.60 -8.76 3.54
N LEU A 42 -18.68 -9.47 2.42
CA LEU A 42 -18.51 -8.89 1.07
C LEU A 42 -19.61 -7.86 0.74
N GLU A 43 -20.87 -8.15 1.04
CA GLU A 43 -21.95 -7.18 0.88
C GLU A 43 -21.77 -5.97 1.77
N THR A 44 -21.26 -6.17 2.97
CA THR A 44 -20.95 -5.08 3.91
C THR A 44 -19.88 -4.13 3.38
N VAL A 45 -18.77 -4.65 2.85
CA VAL A 45 -17.70 -3.81 2.30
C VAL A 45 -18.13 -3.08 1.03
N ASN A 46 -18.91 -3.72 0.16
CA ASN A 46 -19.48 -3.08 -1.02
C ASN A 46 -20.39 -1.92 -0.60
N SER A 47 -21.31 -2.14 0.34
CA SER A 47 -22.19 -1.09 0.84
C SER A 47 -21.43 0.06 1.53
N ALA A 48 -20.32 -0.23 2.20
CA ALA A 48 -19.48 0.80 2.80
C ALA A 48 -18.76 1.62 1.73
N THR A 49 -18.22 0.98 0.70
CA THR A 49 -17.48 1.62 -0.40
C THR A 49 -18.40 2.52 -1.24
N ASP A 50 -19.62 2.09 -1.50
CA ASP A 50 -20.64 2.87 -2.23
C ASP A 50 -20.98 4.20 -1.53
N ARG A 51 -20.82 4.28 -0.22
CA ARG A 51 -21.19 5.46 0.57
C ARG A 51 -20.00 6.35 0.93
N ILE A 52 -18.86 5.72 1.28
CA ILE A 52 -17.68 6.44 1.74
C ILE A 52 -16.44 5.77 1.17
N TRP A 53 -15.72 6.50 0.31
CA TRP A 53 -14.42 6.03 -0.13
C TRP A 53 -13.40 6.11 1.01
N ARG A 54 -12.73 5.00 1.30
CA ARG A 54 -11.59 4.89 2.21
C ARG A 54 -10.52 4.06 1.52
N TYR A 55 -9.26 4.37 1.76
CA TYR A 55 -8.17 3.65 1.12
C TYR A 55 -7.87 2.34 1.86
N HIS A 56 -7.67 2.37 3.20
CA HIS A 56 -7.34 1.20 4.00
C HIS A 56 -8.57 0.55 4.61
N TYR A 57 -8.61 -0.78 4.61
CA TYR A 57 -9.67 -1.59 5.21
C TYR A 57 -9.11 -2.53 6.26
N PHE A 58 -9.77 -2.58 7.40
CA PHE A 58 -9.45 -3.41 8.55
C PHE A 58 -10.66 -4.24 8.95
N PHE A 59 -10.43 -5.48 9.38
CA PHE A 59 -11.49 -6.42 9.74
C PHE A 59 -11.22 -6.97 11.13
N LYS A 60 -12.29 -7.29 11.86
CA LYS A 60 -12.15 -8.07 13.09
C LYS A 60 -11.71 -9.49 12.72
N THR A 61 -10.79 -10.06 13.49
CA THR A 61 -10.35 -11.45 13.28
C THR A 61 -11.53 -12.44 13.38
N SER A 62 -12.52 -12.16 14.25
CA SER A 62 -13.75 -12.95 14.36
C SER A 62 -14.66 -12.95 13.14
N ASP A 63 -14.49 -12.02 12.20
CA ASP A 63 -15.28 -11.98 10.97
C ASP A 63 -14.59 -12.79 9.83
N LEU A 64 -13.32 -13.10 9.98
CA LEU A 64 -12.50 -13.87 9.03
C LEU A 64 -12.56 -15.37 9.36
N THR A 65 -13.76 -15.97 9.28
CA THR A 65 -14.07 -17.30 9.82
C THR A 65 -13.64 -18.45 8.92
N SER A 66 -13.30 -18.20 7.67
CA SER A 66 -12.87 -19.24 6.72
C SER A 66 -11.93 -18.67 5.65
N ASN A 67 -11.10 -19.53 5.07
CA ASN A 67 -10.24 -19.18 3.95
C ASN A 67 -11.06 -18.67 2.76
N ASP A 68 -12.24 -19.20 2.49
CA ASP A 68 -13.10 -18.76 1.38
C ASP A 68 -13.51 -17.29 1.52
N ILE A 69 -13.91 -16.85 2.73
CA ILE A 69 -14.26 -15.46 3.00
C ILE A 69 -13.03 -14.55 2.81
N ILE A 70 -11.87 -14.98 3.32
CA ILE A 70 -10.61 -14.21 3.21
C ILE A 70 -10.21 -14.07 1.74
N LEU A 71 -10.28 -15.15 0.95
CA LEU A 71 -9.94 -15.14 -0.47
C LEU A 71 -10.93 -14.31 -1.32
N GLN A 72 -12.23 -14.32 -0.99
CA GLN A 72 -13.21 -13.44 -1.64
C GLN A 72 -12.94 -11.94 -1.35
N LEU A 73 -12.58 -11.60 -0.10
CA LEU A 73 -12.19 -10.25 0.27
C LEU A 73 -10.87 -9.83 -0.39
N ALA A 74 -9.94 -10.76 -0.57
CA ALA A 74 -8.69 -10.52 -1.30
C ALA A 74 -8.95 -10.13 -2.76
N ASP A 75 -9.86 -10.85 -3.44
CA ASP A 75 -10.28 -10.51 -4.82
C ASP A 75 -10.98 -9.15 -4.87
N TRP A 76 -11.86 -8.89 -3.92
CA TRP A 76 -12.53 -7.60 -3.80
C TRP A 76 -11.53 -6.45 -3.60
N SER A 77 -10.57 -6.65 -2.73
CA SER A 77 -9.50 -5.67 -2.43
C SER A 77 -8.73 -5.30 -3.69
N ASP A 78 -8.30 -6.29 -4.46
CA ASP A 78 -7.50 -6.08 -5.65
C ASP A 78 -8.32 -5.45 -6.79
N ALA A 79 -9.56 -5.92 -6.98
CA ALA A 79 -10.47 -5.39 -8.00
C ALA A 79 -10.84 -3.93 -7.78
N ASN A 80 -10.89 -3.47 -6.53
CA ASN A 80 -11.30 -2.12 -6.17
C ASN A 80 -10.12 -1.21 -5.79
N GLY A 81 -8.90 -1.73 -5.68
CA GLY A 81 -7.71 -0.97 -5.29
C GLY A 81 -7.76 -0.49 -3.83
N HIS A 82 -8.38 -1.27 -2.95
CA HIS A 82 -8.51 -0.97 -1.52
C HIS A 82 -7.67 -1.93 -0.68
N PRO A 83 -6.49 -1.52 -0.18
CA PRO A 83 -5.64 -2.39 0.62
C PRO A 83 -6.32 -2.92 1.86
N VAL A 84 -6.21 -4.24 2.06
CA VAL A 84 -6.60 -4.93 3.28
C VAL A 84 -5.37 -5.32 4.08
N TRP A 85 -5.45 -5.16 5.40
CA TRP A 85 -4.33 -5.33 6.33
C TRP A 85 -4.72 -6.35 7.39
N TRP A 86 -4.23 -7.55 7.25
CA TRP A 86 -4.55 -8.68 8.12
C TRP A 86 -3.35 -9.10 8.94
N THR A 87 -3.59 -9.51 10.17
CA THR A 87 -2.62 -10.20 11.03
C THR A 87 -3.20 -11.57 11.36
N PHE A 88 -2.46 -12.61 11.08
CA PHE A 88 -2.80 -13.99 11.37
C PHE A 88 -1.89 -14.53 12.47
N SER A 89 -2.36 -15.56 13.21
CA SER A 89 -1.63 -16.18 14.32
C SER A 89 -1.73 -17.70 14.31
N ASP A 90 -1.92 -18.29 13.14
CA ASP A 90 -1.91 -19.73 12.93
C ASP A 90 -0.46 -20.20 12.76
N ASP A 91 -0.02 -21.16 13.57
CA ASP A 91 1.34 -21.70 13.56
C ASP A 91 1.71 -22.41 12.24
N ASP A 92 0.74 -22.91 11.48
CA ASP A 92 0.95 -23.50 10.15
C ASP A 92 1.55 -22.47 9.16
N ILE A 93 1.34 -21.16 9.37
CA ILE A 93 1.93 -20.12 8.55
C ILE A 93 3.46 -20.08 8.72
N ALA A 94 3.95 -20.35 9.94
CA ALA A 94 5.37 -20.36 10.25
C ALA A 94 6.06 -21.70 9.92
N ASP A 95 5.32 -22.71 9.45
CA ASP A 95 5.88 -23.99 8.99
C ASP A 95 6.11 -23.96 7.47
N GLN A 96 7.36 -24.21 7.06
CA GLN A 96 7.74 -24.28 5.64
C GLN A 96 7.11 -25.44 4.87
N ASN A 97 6.67 -26.50 5.56
CA ASN A 97 6.07 -27.69 4.96
C ASN A 97 4.57 -27.54 4.73
N LYS A 98 3.95 -26.53 5.31
CA LYS A 98 2.54 -26.20 5.14
C LYS A 98 2.36 -25.26 3.95
N VAL A 99 1.47 -25.59 3.05
CA VAL A 99 1.19 -24.83 1.81
C VAL A 99 -0.30 -24.54 1.63
N ASP A 100 -1.11 -25.04 2.53
CA ASP A 100 -2.57 -24.91 2.58
C ASP A 100 -3.05 -23.92 3.65
N ASP A 101 -2.11 -23.28 4.36
CA ASP A 101 -2.42 -22.18 5.27
C ASP A 101 -2.90 -20.93 4.49
N VAL A 102 -3.61 -20.05 5.19
CA VAL A 102 -4.25 -18.89 4.59
C VAL A 102 -3.25 -17.95 3.87
N VAL A 103 -2.04 -17.78 4.39
CA VAL A 103 -1.04 -16.88 3.78
C VAL A 103 -0.45 -17.51 2.51
N SER A 104 -0.22 -18.82 2.51
CA SER A 104 0.20 -19.55 1.31
C SER A 104 -0.87 -19.48 0.21
N LEU A 105 -2.15 -19.59 0.56
CA LEU A 105 -3.27 -19.44 -0.38
C LEU A 105 -3.34 -18.00 -0.93
N LEU A 106 -3.22 -16.96 -0.09
CA LEU A 106 -3.20 -15.57 -0.51
C LEU A 106 -2.02 -15.28 -1.45
N LYS A 107 -0.83 -15.78 -1.13
CA LYS A 107 0.34 -15.65 -2.01
C LYS A 107 0.11 -16.32 -3.36
N SER A 108 -0.45 -17.55 -3.36
CA SER A 108 -0.78 -18.26 -4.60
C SER A 108 -1.77 -17.49 -5.47
N LYS A 109 -2.69 -16.76 -4.86
CA LYS A 109 -3.68 -15.94 -5.55
C LYS A 109 -3.06 -14.70 -6.20
N GLY A 110 -2.05 -14.11 -5.57
CA GLY A 110 -1.25 -13.04 -6.14
C GLY A 110 -1.88 -11.64 -6.06
N ASN A 111 -2.80 -11.41 -5.14
CA ASN A 111 -3.51 -10.14 -4.99
C ASN A 111 -2.57 -9.03 -4.46
N ARG A 112 -2.41 -7.96 -5.24
CA ARG A 112 -1.47 -6.87 -4.99
C ARG A 112 -1.83 -6.01 -3.77
N HIS A 113 -3.12 -5.79 -3.52
CA HIS A 113 -3.61 -4.94 -2.42
C HIS A 113 -3.87 -5.72 -1.13
N VAL A 114 -3.35 -6.94 -1.02
CA VAL A 114 -3.45 -7.75 0.20
C VAL A 114 -2.12 -7.73 0.94
N PHE A 115 -2.18 -7.31 2.21
CA PHE A 115 -1.02 -7.24 3.10
C PHE A 115 -1.28 -8.13 4.32
N ALA A 116 -0.65 -9.30 4.34
CA ALA A 116 -0.82 -10.30 5.37
C ALA A 116 0.39 -10.35 6.29
N GLY A 117 0.16 -10.16 7.57
CA GLY A 117 1.16 -10.25 8.61
C GLY A 117 0.96 -11.45 9.51
N TYR A 118 2.01 -11.81 10.25
CA TYR A 118 2.03 -12.89 11.21
C TYR A 118 2.43 -12.40 12.61
N LYS A 119 1.76 -12.92 13.62
CA LYS A 119 2.10 -12.82 15.04
C LYS A 119 1.91 -14.19 15.68
N THR A 120 2.77 -14.56 16.62
CA THR A 120 2.59 -15.83 17.34
C THR A 120 1.31 -15.83 18.16
N ALA A 121 0.68 -17.01 18.30
CA ALA A 121 -0.50 -17.19 19.14
C ALA A 121 -0.25 -16.80 20.60
N GLU A 122 0.97 -17.02 21.10
CA GLU A 122 1.40 -16.61 22.45
C GLU A 122 1.37 -15.08 22.60
N SER A 123 1.91 -14.32 21.63
CA SER A 123 1.89 -12.86 21.65
C SER A 123 0.47 -12.31 21.65
N VAL A 124 -0.43 -12.90 20.86
CA VAL A 124 -1.85 -12.50 20.78
C VAL A 124 -2.61 -12.87 22.05
N THR A 125 -2.29 -14.00 22.68
CA THR A 125 -2.89 -14.40 23.95
C THR A 125 -2.47 -13.47 25.10
N THR A 126 -1.19 -13.05 25.08
CA THR A 126 -0.63 -12.14 26.11
C THR A 126 -1.18 -10.72 25.95
N ASP A 127 -1.27 -10.23 24.72
CA ASP A 127 -1.83 -8.92 24.38
C ASP A 127 -2.73 -9.04 23.12
N PRO A 128 -4.06 -9.12 23.29
CA PRO A 128 -4.98 -9.27 22.15
C PRO A 128 -4.88 -8.16 21.09
N THR A 129 -4.30 -7.01 21.42
CA THR A 129 -4.10 -5.94 20.45
C THR A 129 -3.04 -6.30 19.41
N GLN A 130 -2.15 -7.28 19.69
CA GLN A 130 -1.13 -7.76 18.73
C GLN A 130 -1.76 -8.42 17.49
N ALA A 131 -2.97 -8.95 17.60
CA ALA A 131 -3.75 -9.45 16.45
C ALA A 131 -4.05 -8.39 15.39
N TYR A 132 -3.73 -7.12 15.67
CA TYR A 132 -3.94 -5.98 14.77
C TYR A 132 -2.66 -5.19 14.48
N SER A 133 -1.50 -5.84 14.56
CA SER A 133 -0.20 -5.20 14.31
C SER A 133 -0.08 -4.62 12.90
N MET A 134 -0.68 -5.26 11.89
CA MET A 134 -0.71 -4.76 10.51
C MET A 134 -1.54 -3.47 10.37
N VAL A 135 -2.55 -3.24 11.21
CA VAL A 135 -3.30 -1.97 11.26
C VAL A 135 -2.38 -0.82 11.66
N GLN A 136 -1.44 -1.07 12.57
CA GLN A 136 -0.47 -0.05 12.97
C GLN A 136 0.56 0.22 11.88
N LEU A 137 0.95 -0.80 11.10
CA LEU A 137 1.79 -0.60 9.92
C LEU A 137 1.07 0.26 8.87
N ALA A 138 -0.23 0.02 8.61
CA ALA A 138 -1.03 0.90 7.76
C ALA A 138 -1.03 2.35 8.26
N ALA A 139 -1.19 2.54 9.56
CA ALA A 139 -1.15 3.86 10.18
C ALA A 139 0.23 4.55 10.05
N ALA A 140 1.33 3.79 9.95
CA ALA A 140 2.67 4.35 9.75
C ALA A 140 2.79 5.09 8.41
N PHE A 141 2.07 4.66 7.37
CA PHE A 141 2.06 5.33 6.07
C PHE A 141 1.42 6.73 6.10
N HIS A 142 0.72 7.13 7.17
CA HIS A 142 0.31 8.52 7.39
C HIS A 142 1.48 9.49 7.64
N LYS A 143 2.70 8.99 7.83
CA LYS A 143 3.92 9.83 7.83
C LYS A 143 4.21 10.40 6.43
N PHE A 144 3.81 9.69 5.40
CA PHE A 144 3.97 10.13 4.02
C PHE A 144 3.07 11.35 3.74
N ARG A 145 3.68 12.42 3.27
CA ARG A 145 3.00 13.67 2.90
C ARG A 145 3.24 13.97 1.43
N PRO A 146 2.27 13.78 0.55
CA PRO A 146 2.46 13.95 -0.91
C PRO A 146 2.96 15.31 -1.35
N THR A 147 2.75 16.35 -0.51
CA THR A 147 3.25 17.72 -0.74
C THR A 147 4.56 18.03 0.00
N GLY A 148 5.11 17.06 0.74
CA GLY A 148 6.36 17.19 1.48
C GLY A 148 7.61 16.95 0.62
N LEU A 149 8.77 17.10 1.25
CA LEU A 149 10.07 16.75 0.68
C LEU A 149 10.64 15.57 1.48
N ASN A 150 11.07 14.51 0.78
CA ASN A 150 11.68 13.32 1.39
C ASN A 150 10.83 12.73 2.54
N THR A 151 9.50 12.63 2.34
CA THR A 151 8.59 12.04 3.32
C THR A 151 8.11 10.65 2.93
N ALA A 152 8.50 10.13 1.77
CA ALA A 152 8.26 8.74 1.41
C ALA A 152 8.92 7.81 2.44
N ILE A 153 8.21 6.77 2.83
CA ILE A 153 8.68 5.79 3.80
C ILE A 153 8.63 4.40 3.20
N THR A 154 9.50 3.52 3.68
CA THR A 154 9.34 2.08 3.48
C THR A 154 8.64 1.46 4.69
N GLY A 155 7.92 0.35 4.49
CA GLY A 155 7.38 -0.47 5.56
C GLY A 155 8.45 -1.29 6.27
N GLU A 156 9.55 -1.61 5.58
CA GLU A 156 10.65 -2.42 6.10
C GLU A 156 11.39 -1.70 7.23
N TYR A 157 11.75 -2.43 8.26
CA TYR A 157 12.47 -1.97 9.46
C TYR A 157 11.76 -0.89 10.29
N GLN A 158 10.49 -0.59 10.03
CA GLN A 158 9.74 0.34 10.88
C GLN A 158 9.62 -0.22 12.29
N VAL A 159 9.81 0.66 13.28
CA VAL A 159 9.49 0.38 14.68
C VAL A 159 8.08 0.91 14.95
N LEU A 160 7.21 0.01 15.39
CA LEU A 160 5.81 0.34 15.67
C LEU A 160 5.60 0.38 17.18
N PRO A 161 5.26 1.54 17.78
CA PRO A 161 5.08 1.67 19.22
C PRO A 161 4.10 0.64 19.80
N GLY A 162 4.56 -0.17 20.75
CA GLY A 162 3.75 -1.19 21.41
C GLY A 162 3.51 -2.48 20.62
N VAL A 163 4.05 -2.62 19.42
CA VAL A 163 4.13 -3.93 18.75
C VAL A 163 5.36 -4.66 19.29
N ILE A 164 5.12 -5.85 19.85
CA ILE A 164 6.17 -6.68 20.44
C ILE A 164 6.77 -7.56 19.36
N GLY A 165 8.11 -7.63 19.29
CA GLY A 165 8.79 -8.56 18.39
C GLY A 165 8.71 -9.99 18.93
N ASP A 166 8.30 -10.92 18.07
CA ASP A 166 8.29 -12.32 18.41
C ASP A 166 9.73 -12.87 18.38
N ASP A 167 10.03 -13.79 19.28
CA ASP A 167 11.23 -14.61 19.22
C ASP A 167 10.98 -15.78 18.27
N MET A 168 11.78 -15.90 17.24
CA MET A 168 11.52 -16.85 16.14
C MET A 168 12.74 -17.71 15.84
N ALA A 169 12.50 -19.01 15.66
CA ALA A 169 13.51 -19.90 15.08
C ALA A 169 13.79 -19.49 13.62
N THR A 170 15.02 -19.73 13.15
CA THR A 170 15.42 -19.43 11.77
C THR A 170 14.55 -20.13 10.72
N SER A 171 14.02 -21.32 11.00
CA SER A 171 13.11 -22.03 10.12
C SER A 171 11.80 -21.27 9.92
N ALA A 172 11.17 -20.78 10.99
CA ALA A 172 9.97 -19.96 10.96
C ALA A 172 10.20 -18.64 10.23
N TYR A 173 11.33 -17.96 10.52
CA TYR A 173 11.74 -16.75 9.81
C TYR A 173 11.81 -16.96 8.29
N ASN A 174 12.45 -18.06 7.85
CA ASN A 174 12.57 -18.37 6.43
C ASN A 174 11.23 -18.76 5.79
N ALA A 175 10.37 -19.50 6.52
CA ALA A 175 9.03 -19.86 6.05
C ALA A 175 8.16 -18.60 5.81
N LEU A 176 8.13 -17.68 6.76
CA LEU A 176 7.41 -16.41 6.66
C LEU A 176 7.91 -15.56 5.48
N LYS A 177 9.23 -15.45 5.30
CA LYS A 177 9.79 -14.75 4.14
C LYS A 177 9.40 -15.41 2.83
N ALA A 178 9.44 -16.74 2.75
CA ALA A 178 9.06 -17.47 1.57
C ALA A 178 7.58 -17.30 1.20
N LYS A 179 6.70 -17.11 2.18
CA LYS A 179 5.27 -16.88 1.99
C LYS A 179 4.87 -15.42 1.78
N ASN A 180 5.82 -14.48 1.70
CA ASN A 180 5.60 -13.02 1.66
C ASN A 180 4.86 -12.47 2.89
N ALA A 181 4.81 -13.20 3.99
CA ALA A 181 4.23 -12.71 5.24
C ALA A 181 5.07 -11.57 5.82
N VAL A 182 4.42 -10.52 6.28
CA VAL A 182 5.03 -9.49 7.11
C VAL A 182 5.10 -9.99 8.55
N PHE A 183 6.21 -9.83 9.24
CA PHE A 183 6.33 -10.24 10.62
C PHE A 183 7.15 -9.26 11.44
N PHE A 184 7.11 -9.43 12.76
CA PHE A 184 7.69 -8.50 13.72
C PHE A 184 8.63 -9.29 14.62
N THR A 185 9.92 -9.01 14.53
CA THR A 185 10.94 -9.74 15.31
C THR A 185 12.03 -8.80 15.82
N LYS A 186 12.76 -9.28 16.80
CA LYS A 186 13.96 -8.62 17.31
C LYS A 186 15.13 -8.93 16.39
N ILE A 187 16.00 -7.94 16.17
CA ILE A 187 17.25 -8.12 15.44
C ILE A 187 18.40 -7.95 16.43
N GLU A 188 19.19 -8.99 16.59
CA GLU A 188 20.44 -8.93 17.39
C GLU A 188 21.63 -8.73 16.45
N LEU A 189 22.32 -7.61 16.61
CA LEU A 189 23.55 -7.30 15.88
C LEU A 189 24.65 -6.92 16.89
N ALA A 190 25.75 -7.68 16.89
CA ALA A 190 26.94 -7.37 17.65
C ALA A 190 26.70 -7.06 19.16
N GLY A 191 25.78 -7.79 19.81
CA GLY A 191 25.44 -7.61 21.21
C GLY A 191 24.49 -6.45 21.52
N GLN A 192 23.91 -5.83 20.50
CA GLN A 192 22.81 -4.89 20.65
C GLN A 192 21.50 -5.58 20.29
N ILE A 193 20.54 -5.58 21.22
CA ILE A 193 19.17 -6.06 20.97
C ILE A 193 18.38 -4.89 20.40
N ASP A 194 17.94 -5.01 19.15
CA ASP A 194 17.01 -4.06 18.57
C ASP A 194 15.56 -4.46 18.94
N ASN A 195 14.79 -3.48 19.34
CA ASN A 195 13.39 -3.71 19.70
C ASN A 195 12.55 -3.84 18.44
N SER A 196 11.87 -4.96 18.29
CA SER A 196 10.80 -5.22 17.33
C SER A 196 10.78 -4.35 16.07
N ARG A 197 11.16 -4.95 14.94
CA ARG A 197 11.06 -4.32 13.62
C ARG A 197 10.12 -5.06 12.71
N VAL A 198 9.52 -4.34 11.80
CA VAL A 198 8.79 -4.89 10.65
C VAL A 198 9.79 -5.54 9.70
N ILE A 199 9.58 -6.79 9.38
CA ILE A 199 10.41 -7.55 8.45
C ILE A 199 9.56 -8.09 7.31
N ASN A 200 10.14 -8.14 6.11
CA ASN A 200 9.52 -8.66 4.91
C ASN A 200 8.22 -7.91 4.53
N SER A 201 8.29 -6.59 4.51
CA SER A 201 7.16 -5.69 4.21
C SER A 201 6.68 -5.84 2.76
N LYS A 202 6.18 -7.03 2.41
CA LYS A 202 5.70 -7.41 1.07
C LYS A 202 4.19 -7.52 0.99
N SER A 203 3.67 -7.27 -0.21
CA SER A 203 2.29 -7.58 -0.57
C SER A 203 2.17 -9.04 -0.99
N MET A 204 0.95 -9.54 -1.14
CA MET A 204 0.66 -10.87 -1.68
C MET A 204 0.70 -10.90 -3.21
N SER A 205 1.27 -9.91 -3.87
CA SER A 205 1.45 -9.93 -5.33
C SER A 205 2.31 -11.12 -5.78
N SER A 206 2.11 -11.56 -7.01
CA SER A 206 2.77 -12.74 -7.57
C SER A 206 4.31 -12.69 -7.53
N TYR A 207 4.88 -11.48 -7.55
CA TYR A 207 6.33 -11.26 -7.48
C TYR A 207 6.81 -10.66 -6.15
N GLY A 208 5.92 -10.54 -5.13
CA GLY A 208 6.28 -10.07 -3.81
C GLY A 208 6.71 -8.60 -3.80
N GLU A 209 5.91 -7.73 -4.42
CA GLU A 209 6.10 -6.27 -4.42
C GLU A 209 6.09 -5.73 -2.98
N PHE A 210 6.96 -4.77 -2.70
CA PHE A 210 6.95 -4.14 -1.38
C PHE A 210 5.69 -3.27 -1.17
N ILE A 211 5.20 -3.23 0.06
CA ILE A 211 3.97 -2.49 0.44
C ILE A 211 4.09 -1.00 0.11
N ASP A 212 5.27 -0.42 0.33
CA ASP A 212 5.51 0.99 0.00
C ASP A 212 5.45 1.27 -1.51
N ASP A 213 5.91 0.35 -2.36
CA ASP A 213 5.75 0.48 -3.82
C ASP A 213 4.26 0.52 -4.20
N VAL A 214 3.43 -0.36 -3.60
CA VAL A 214 1.98 -0.40 -3.85
C VAL A 214 1.31 0.89 -3.39
N VAL A 215 1.50 1.26 -2.13
CA VAL A 215 0.84 2.43 -1.52
C VAL A 215 1.28 3.73 -2.20
N ASN A 216 2.58 3.91 -2.43
CA ASN A 216 3.10 5.11 -3.06
C ASN A 216 2.62 5.29 -4.50
N LEU A 217 2.52 4.19 -5.27
CA LEU A 217 2.00 4.24 -6.63
C LEU A 217 0.51 4.57 -6.67
N ASP A 218 -0.28 4.03 -5.74
CA ASP A 218 -1.70 4.33 -5.66
C ASP A 218 -1.95 5.80 -5.27
N VAL A 219 -1.16 6.33 -4.32
CA VAL A 219 -1.22 7.76 -3.96
C VAL A 219 -0.81 8.63 -5.14
N LEU A 220 0.24 8.27 -5.89
CA LEU A 220 0.63 9.00 -7.10
C LEU A 220 -0.50 9.01 -8.14
N LYS A 221 -1.09 7.84 -8.45
CA LYS A 221 -2.21 7.72 -9.39
C LYS A 221 -3.39 8.62 -8.97
N ASN A 222 -3.76 8.57 -7.70
CA ASN A 222 -4.85 9.40 -7.19
C ASN A 222 -4.54 10.90 -7.34
N HIS A 223 -3.33 11.34 -7.04
CA HIS A 223 -2.94 12.74 -7.21
C HIS A 223 -2.93 13.18 -8.67
N ILE A 224 -2.47 12.34 -9.60
CA ILE A 224 -2.55 12.62 -11.04
C ILE A 224 -4.01 12.80 -11.48
N GLN A 225 -4.91 11.94 -11.01
CA GLN A 225 -6.33 12.02 -11.32
C GLN A 225 -6.97 13.31 -10.76
N VAL A 226 -6.70 13.64 -9.50
CA VAL A 226 -7.23 14.82 -8.84
C VAL A 226 -6.70 16.10 -9.48
N ASP A 227 -5.39 16.20 -9.73
CA ASP A 227 -4.79 17.37 -10.32
C ASP A 227 -5.23 17.54 -11.78
N GLY A 228 -5.34 16.44 -12.54
CA GLY A 228 -5.90 16.45 -13.89
C GLY A 228 -7.38 16.89 -13.92
N TYR A 229 -8.19 16.38 -12.99
CA TYR A 229 -9.58 16.82 -12.82
C TYR A 229 -9.65 18.32 -12.49
N ASN A 230 -8.85 18.78 -11.54
CA ASN A 230 -8.82 20.19 -11.15
C ASN A 230 -8.39 21.10 -12.32
N TYR A 231 -7.43 20.66 -13.14
CA TYR A 231 -7.04 21.39 -14.34
C TYR A 231 -8.23 21.61 -15.29
N ILE A 232 -9.11 20.62 -15.43
CA ILE A 232 -10.27 20.70 -16.33
C ILE A 232 -11.44 21.45 -15.67
N ALA A 233 -11.74 21.17 -14.41
CA ALA A 233 -12.97 21.56 -13.73
C ALA A 233 -12.88 22.91 -13.02
N ASN A 234 -11.72 23.26 -12.45
CA ASN A 234 -11.56 24.45 -11.59
C ASN A 234 -11.14 25.71 -12.36
N VAL A 235 -11.63 25.88 -13.59
CA VAL A 235 -11.38 27.07 -14.40
C VAL A 235 -12.69 27.72 -14.81
N GLY A 236 -12.77 29.03 -14.69
CA GLY A 236 -13.92 29.80 -15.15
C GLY A 236 -14.08 29.87 -16.68
N THR A 237 -13.12 29.33 -17.43
CA THR A 237 -13.09 29.33 -18.90
C THR A 237 -12.98 27.92 -19.45
N LYS A 238 -13.40 27.76 -20.71
CA LYS A 238 -13.39 26.48 -21.41
C LYS A 238 -11.96 25.98 -21.65
N ARG A 239 -11.66 24.74 -21.28
CA ARG A 239 -10.51 23.97 -21.77
C ARG A 239 -10.88 23.26 -23.07
N ALA A 240 -10.32 23.69 -24.17
CA ALA A 240 -10.67 23.17 -25.49
C ALA A 240 -9.85 21.92 -25.85
N LEU A 241 -10.34 21.12 -26.81
CA LEU A 241 -9.58 20.01 -27.38
C LEU A 241 -8.59 20.57 -28.43
N THR A 242 -7.57 21.29 -27.94
CA THR A 242 -6.50 21.91 -28.74
C THR A 242 -5.14 21.48 -28.19
N PRO A 243 -4.07 21.50 -29.00
CA PRO A 243 -2.71 21.23 -28.54
C PRO A 243 -2.31 22.05 -27.32
N ARG A 244 -2.65 23.33 -27.30
CA ARG A 244 -2.36 24.25 -26.20
C ARG A 244 -2.98 23.79 -24.87
N ASP A 245 -4.26 23.45 -24.86
CA ASP A 245 -4.94 23.08 -23.60
C ASP A 245 -4.57 21.65 -23.18
N TYR A 246 -4.24 20.78 -24.14
CA TYR A 246 -3.70 19.45 -23.82
C TYR A 246 -2.29 19.52 -23.25
N ASP A 247 -1.42 20.40 -23.78
CA ASP A 247 -0.10 20.68 -23.20
C ASP A 247 -0.20 21.15 -21.75
N GLY A 248 -1.17 21.99 -21.42
CA GLY A 248 -1.44 22.39 -20.05
C GLY A 248 -1.84 21.23 -19.13
N LEU A 249 -2.60 20.24 -19.63
CA LEU A 249 -2.90 19.00 -18.90
C LEU A 249 -1.63 18.17 -18.69
N LEU A 250 -0.83 17.95 -19.72
CA LEU A 250 0.45 17.23 -19.64
C LEU A 250 1.41 17.91 -18.65
N SER A 251 1.51 19.23 -18.69
CA SER A 251 2.29 20.03 -17.74
C SER A 251 1.82 19.85 -16.29
N THR A 252 0.50 19.74 -16.06
CA THR A 252 -0.07 19.46 -14.75
C THR A 252 0.35 18.07 -14.24
N VAL A 253 0.28 17.05 -15.10
CA VAL A 253 0.75 15.69 -14.79
C VAL A 253 2.26 15.71 -14.46
N ALA A 254 3.07 16.40 -15.27
CA ALA A 254 4.50 16.55 -15.04
C ALA A 254 4.81 17.21 -13.68
N ALA A 255 4.08 18.26 -13.32
CA ALA A 255 4.25 18.95 -12.04
C ALA A 255 3.92 18.02 -10.85
N THR A 256 2.87 17.20 -10.98
CA THR A 256 2.52 16.18 -9.98
C THR A 256 3.65 15.15 -9.85
N CYS A 257 4.13 14.58 -10.95
CA CYS A 257 5.23 13.61 -10.91
C CYS A 257 6.51 14.21 -10.32
N LYS A 258 6.86 15.46 -10.66
CA LYS A 258 8.03 16.14 -10.10
C LYS A 258 7.90 16.34 -8.58
N ARG A 259 6.71 16.63 -8.08
CA ARG A 259 6.43 16.71 -6.64
C ARG A 259 6.69 15.36 -5.96
N PHE A 260 6.26 14.24 -6.58
CA PHE A 260 6.50 12.89 -6.06
C PHE A 260 7.97 12.45 -6.18
N PHE A 261 8.69 12.92 -7.19
CA PHE A 261 10.14 12.76 -7.26
C PHE A 261 10.84 13.47 -6.09
N ASN A 262 10.51 14.74 -5.84
CA ASN A 262 11.07 15.50 -4.72
C ASN A 262 10.72 14.88 -3.36
N ASN A 263 9.66 14.11 -3.31
CA ASN A 263 9.25 13.40 -2.10
C ASN A 263 9.92 12.04 -1.90
N GLY A 264 10.65 11.54 -2.92
CA GLY A 264 11.37 10.28 -2.88
C GLY A 264 10.53 9.06 -3.31
N VAL A 265 9.32 9.26 -3.84
CA VAL A 265 8.48 8.18 -4.42
C VAL A 265 8.98 7.77 -5.79
N LEU A 266 9.37 8.74 -6.62
CA LEU A 266 10.00 8.48 -7.91
C LEU A 266 11.50 8.67 -7.79
N GLY A 267 12.26 7.92 -8.58
CA GLY A 267 13.72 7.96 -8.61
C GLY A 267 14.27 8.02 -10.02
N THR A 268 15.42 8.68 -10.18
CA THR A 268 16.16 8.67 -11.45
C THR A 268 16.48 7.24 -11.87
N GLY A 269 16.28 6.92 -13.13
CA GLY A 269 16.58 5.59 -13.64
C GLY A 269 16.56 5.53 -15.16
N SER A 270 17.02 4.41 -15.71
CA SER A 270 17.03 4.18 -17.14
C SER A 270 15.80 3.41 -17.61
N TYR A 271 15.39 3.65 -18.85
CA TYR A 271 14.34 2.94 -19.54
C TYR A 271 14.71 2.73 -21.00
N VAL A 272 14.12 1.72 -21.64
CA VAL A 272 14.25 1.54 -23.09
C VAL A 272 13.12 2.32 -23.76
N ASP A 273 13.50 3.24 -24.64
CA ASP A 273 12.51 4.00 -25.42
C ASP A 273 11.97 3.09 -26.54
N PRO A 274 10.65 2.82 -26.60
CA PRO A 274 10.10 1.95 -27.62
C PRO A 274 10.10 2.56 -29.03
N ASP A 275 10.28 3.88 -29.16
CA ASP A 275 10.28 4.55 -30.46
C ASP A 275 11.59 4.30 -31.23
N ASP A 276 12.72 4.21 -30.52
CA ASP A 276 14.05 4.03 -31.13
C ASP A 276 14.86 2.83 -30.58
N GLY A 277 14.34 2.15 -29.54
CA GLY A 277 15.00 1.03 -28.86
C GLY A 277 16.22 1.42 -28.03
N MET A 278 16.53 2.70 -27.89
CA MET A 278 17.68 3.17 -27.14
C MET A 278 17.41 3.26 -25.64
N THR A 279 18.43 3.01 -24.83
CA THR A 279 18.37 3.26 -23.40
C THR A 279 18.52 4.76 -23.13
N LYS A 280 17.52 5.34 -22.47
CA LYS A 280 17.48 6.74 -22.05
C LYS A 280 17.36 6.84 -20.54
N VAL A 281 17.68 8.01 -19.98
CA VAL A 281 17.56 8.30 -18.54
C VAL A 281 16.34 9.18 -18.30
N ALA A 282 15.53 8.81 -17.32
CA ALA A 282 14.47 9.63 -16.78
C ALA A 282 15.00 10.33 -15.52
N ASP A 283 15.51 11.54 -15.64
CA ASP A 283 16.17 12.29 -14.56
C ASP A 283 15.26 12.52 -13.36
N PHE A 284 13.98 12.73 -13.59
CA PHE A 284 12.96 12.93 -12.53
C PHE A 284 12.10 11.69 -12.28
N GLY A 285 12.55 10.51 -12.73
CA GLY A 285 11.82 9.26 -12.53
C GLY A 285 10.51 9.16 -13.30
N PHE A 286 10.27 9.98 -14.31
CA PHE A 286 9.09 9.85 -15.17
C PHE A 286 9.35 10.37 -16.59
N VAL A 287 8.57 9.85 -17.53
CA VAL A 287 8.53 10.30 -18.93
C VAL A 287 7.10 10.34 -19.41
N ILE A 288 6.63 11.50 -19.85
CA ILE A 288 5.34 11.64 -20.53
C ILE A 288 5.60 11.36 -22.03
N ARG A 289 4.92 10.34 -22.56
CA ARG A 289 5.04 9.93 -23.96
C ARG A 289 4.02 10.62 -24.86
N SER A 290 2.90 11.07 -24.28
CA SER A 290 1.90 11.82 -25.02
C SER A 290 2.42 13.19 -25.41
N ARG A 291 2.01 13.65 -26.59
CA ARG A 291 2.39 14.94 -27.18
C ARG A 291 1.17 15.85 -27.31
N PRO A 292 1.34 17.17 -27.23
CA PRO A 292 0.23 18.13 -27.43
C PRO A 292 -0.54 17.88 -28.73
N GLU A 293 0.16 17.49 -29.80
CA GLU A 293 -0.41 17.24 -31.12
C GLU A 293 -1.33 16.01 -31.19
N ASP A 294 -1.26 15.10 -30.22
CA ASP A 294 -2.12 13.89 -30.20
C ASP A 294 -3.60 14.25 -30.21
N VAL A 295 -3.96 15.44 -29.74
CA VAL A 295 -5.32 15.96 -29.79
C VAL A 295 -5.84 16.17 -31.22
N LEU A 296 -4.94 16.32 -32.19
CA LEU A 296 -5.29 16.49 -33.60
C LEU A 296 -5.75 15.19 -34.25
N SER A 297 -5.30 14.04 -33.72
CA SER A 297 -5.67 12.71 -34.19
C SER A 297 -7.02 12.20 -33.67
N LEU A 298 -7.68 12.97 -32.76
CA LEU A 298 -9.00 12.60 -32.22
C LEU A 298 -10.04 12.47 -33.34
N THR A 299 -10.78 11.37 -33.31
CA THR A 299 -11.90 11.14 -34.20
C THR A 299 -13.03 12.12 -33.95
N SER A 300 -13.93 12.30 -34.93
CA SER A 300 -15.13 13.16 -34.78
C SER A 300 -16.00 12.73 -33.60
N ASP A 301 -16.11 11.43 -33.33
CA ASP A 301 -16.88 10.90 -32.21
C ASP A 301 -16.23 11.23 -30.85
N GLN A 302 -14.92 11.05 -30.71
CA GLN A 302 -14.17 11.46 -29.49
C GLN A 302 -14.29 12.96 -29.23
N ARG A 303 -14.22 13.79 -30.28
CA ARG A 303 -14.42 15.25 -30.17
C ARG A 303 -15.85 15.60 -29.72
N LYS A 304 -16.86 14.90 -30.24
CA LYS A 304 -18.25 15.07 -29.79
C LYS A 304 -18.42 14.68 -28.32
N LYS A 305 -17.81 13.59 -27.90
CA LYS A 305 -17.79 13.13 -26.50
C LYS A 305 -16.88 13.99 -25.58
N ARG A 306 -16.13 14.94 -26.14
CA ARG A 306 -15.23 15.85 -25.41
C ARG A 306 -14.15 15.11 -24.59
N VAL A 307 -13.61 14.04 -25.14
CA VAL A 307 -12.58 13.22 -24.47
C VAL A 307 -11.20 13.66 -24.96
N TYR A 308 -10.30 13.96 -24.02
CA TYR A 308 -8.87 14.17 -24.33
C TYR A 308 -8.23 12.87 -24.80
N PRO A 309 -7.10 12.94 -25.53
CA PRO A 309 -6.32 11.75 -25.85
C PRO A 309 -5.88 11.01 -24.60
N LEU A 310 -5.68 9.70 -24.71
CA LEU A 310 -5.07 8.91 -23.64
C LEU A 310 -3.68 9.44 -23.32
N THR A 311 -3.47 9.84 -22.06
CA THR A 311 -2.14 10.27 -21.60
C THR A 311 -1.33 9.06 -21.17
N THR A 312 -0.20 8.84 -21.84
CA THR A 312 0.73 7.75 -21.54
C THR A 312 1.91 8.28 -20.73
N LEU A 313 2.12 7.66 -19.57
CA LEU A 313 3.15 8.02 -18.60
C LEU A 313 3.96 6.77 -18.23
N LEU A 314 5.29 6.87 -18.29
CA LEU A 314 6.21 5.92 -17.66
C LEU A 314 6.66 6.52 -16.32
N VAL A 315 6.70 5.70 -15.27
CA VAL A 315 7.25 6.08 -13.97
C VAL A 315 8.27 5.06 -13.48
N ILE A 316 9.30 5.54 -12.80
CA ILE A 316 10.36 4.75 -12.17
C ILE A 316 10.30 5.05 -10.67
N LEU A 317 10.02 4.02 -9.87
CA LEU A 317 9.90 4.17 -8.43
C LEU A 317 11.28 4.35 -7.78
N GLY A 318 11.38 5.24 -6.82
CA GLY A 318 12.54 5.43 -5.95
C GLY A 318 12.50 4.41 -4.82
N ARG A 319 12.88 3.17 -5.12
CA ARG A 319 12.83 2.05 -4.17
C ARG A 319 13.84 2.20 -3.06
N ALA A 320 13.44 1.85 -1.82
CA ALA A 320 14.34 1.81 -0.68
C ALA A 320 15.35 0.65 -0.80
N GLY A 321 16.61 0.91 -0.44
CA GLY A 321 17.61 -0.14 -0.29
C GLY A 321 17.46 -0.83 1.07
N HIS A 322 17.21 -2.14 1.09
CA HIS A 322 17.02 -2.91 2.31
C HIS A 322 18.24 -3.81 2.62
N ILE A 323 19.11 -4.05 1.65
CA ILE A 323 20.30 -4.91 1.79
C ILE A 323 21.52 -4.15 1.29
N ALA A 324 22.57 -4.11 2.08
CA ALA A 324 23.88 -3.61 1.67
C ALA A 324 24.91 -4.74 1.80
N GLU A 325 25.55 -5.10 0.68
CA GLU A 325 26.68 -6.02 0.68
C GLU A 325 27.98 -5.20 0.66
N ILE A 326 28.82 -5.39 1.67
CA ILE A 326 30.07 -4.65 1.82
C ILE A 326 31.23 -5.66 1.76
N ASN A 327 32.08 -5.52 0.76
CA ASN A 327 33.32 -6.29 0.65
C ASN A 327 34.50 -5.42 1.11
N ALA A 328 35.18 -5.83 2.17
CA ALA A 328 36.38 -5.16 2.68
C ALA A 328 37.61 -6.00 2.33
N THR A 329 38.52 -5.44 1.54
CA THR A 329 39.86 -6.05 1.26
C THR A 329 40.89 -5.43 2.20
N VAL A 330 41.62 -6.25 2.89
CA VAL A 330 42.78 -5.84 3.70
C VAL A 330 44.06 -6.13 2.92
N GLU A 331 44.87 -5.11 2.67
CA GLU A 331 46.21 -5.23 2.05
C GLU A 331 47.28 -5.50 3.10
#